data_819992cd8117c3bd254a458206873bf8
#
_entry.id   819992cd8117c3bd254a458206873bf8
#
_cell.length_a   1.000
_cell.length_b   1.000
_cell.length_c   1.000
_cell.angle_alpha   90.00
_cell.angle_beta   90.00
_cell.angle_gamma   90.00
#
_symmetry.space_group_name_H-M   'P 1'
#
loop_
_entity.id
_entity.type
_entity.pdbx_description
1 polymer ?
#
loop_
_entity_poly.entity_id
_entity_poly.type
_entity_poly.pdbx_seq_one_letter_code
_entity_poly.pdbx_strand_id
1 'polypeptide(L)'
;MSSWIKRWTPSRLMQASVAVALLTISLKTGAWWISGSVGLLSDALESVVNLAGAVFGLAMVTVASQPADDAHPYGHHKAEYFSSGFEGILIVGAALGIIWAAAHRFFNPQPLEQIGMGLALSVISSGFNGLLAWVMLKAAAEHRSMA
;
A
#
# COMPACT_ATOMS: atom_id res chain seq x y z
N MET A 1 11.74 26.44 -10.14
CA MET A 1 10.64 26.06 -9.22
C MET A 1 9.36 25.94 -10.03
N SER A 2 8.85 24.74 -10.21
CA SER A 2 7.68 24.52 -11.08
C SER A 2 6.39 24.90 -10.36
N SER A 3 5.66 25.87 -10.93
CA SER A 3 4.43 26.44 -10.37
C SER A 3 3.29 25.44 -10.16
N TRP A 4 3.37 24.24 -10.74
CA TRP A 4 2.33 23.22 -10.64
C TRP A 4 2.34 22.48 -9.28
N ILE A 5 3.50 22.31 -8.61
CA ILE A 5 3.59 21.65 -7.31
C ILE A 5 2.89 22.48 -6.22
N LYS A 6 2.97 23.80 -6.29
CA LYS A 6 2.29 24.71 -5.35
C LYS A 6 0.75 24.60 -5.36
N ARG A 7 0.17 23.99 -6.39
CA ARG A 7 -1.28 23.78 -6.48
C ARG A 7 -1.77 22.52 -5.76
N TRP A 8 -0.85 21.63 -5.36
CA TRP A 8 -1.18 20.39 -4.69
C TRP A 8 -1.14 20.59 -3.18
N THR A 9 -2.33 20.66 -2.58
CA THR A 9 -2.45 20.65 -1.11
C THR A 9 -2.17 19.25 -0.58
N PRO A 10 -1.70 19.09 0.68
CA PRO A 10 -1.51 17.77 1.30
C PRO A 10 -2.73 16.85 1.18
N SER A 11 -3.94 17.42 1.35
CA SER A 11 -5.20 16.67 1.20
C SER A 11 -5.40 16.13 -0.21
N ARG A 12 -5.09 16.90 -1.26
CA ARG A 12 -5.19 16.44 -2.65
C ARG A 12 -4.16 15.35 -2.97
N LEU A 13 -2.95 15.46 -2.39
CA LEU A 13 -1.92 14.42 -2.53
C LEU A 13 -2.38 13.11 -1.87
N MET A 14 -2.96 13.17 -0.67
CA MET A 14 -3.52 11.98 -0.01
C MET A 14 -4.67 11.36 -0.83
N GLN A 15 -5.59 12.15 -1.35
CA GLN A 15 -6.67 11.65 -2.21
C GLN A 15 -6.13 10.99 -3.47
N ALA A 16 -5.12 11.58 -4.11
CA ALA A 16 -4.43 10.99 -5.25
C ALA A 16 -3.75 9.67 -4.89
N SER A 17 -3.10 9.59 -3.72
CA SER A 17 -2.46 8.36 -3.23
C SER A 17 -3.47 7.23 -3.05
N VAL A 18 -4.61 7.51 -2.43
CA VAL A 18 -5.67 6.52 -2.26
C VAL A 18 -6.22 6.07 -3.62
N ALA A 19 -6.48 7.02 -4.53
CA ALA A 19 -6.99 6.69 -5.87
C ALA A 19 -5.99 5.82 -6.67
N VAL A 20 -4.70 6.16 -6.64
CA VAL A 20 -3.65 5.38 -7.30
C VAL A 20 -3.49 4.01 -6.62
N ALA A 21 -3.55 3.93 -5.30
CA ALA A 21 -3.48 2.65 -4.58
C ALA A 21 -4.62 1.72 -4.99
N LEU A 22 -5.85 2.21 -5.03
CA LEU A 22 -7.01 1.43 -5.47
C LEU A 22 -6.88 0.98 -6.94
N LEU A 23 -6.41 1.87 -7.81
CA LEU A 23 -6.17 1.55 -9.21
C LEU A 23 -5.09 0.46 -9.34
N THR A 24 -3.96 0.63 -8.67
CA THR A 24 -2.84 -0.33 -8.76
C THR A 24 -3.18 -1.69 -8.16
N ILE A 25 -3.92 -1.74 -7.05
CA ILE A 25 -4.43 -3.00 -6.50
C ILE A 25 -5.36 -3.69 -7.49
N SER A 26 -6.26 -2.95 -8.13
CA SER A 26 -7.17 -3.50 -9.14
C SER A 26 -6.41 -4.06 -10.34
N LEU A 27 -5.41 -3.34 -10.84
CA LEU A 27 -4.56 -3.79 -11.96
C LEU A 27 -3.74 -5.04 -11.60
N LYS A 28 -3.14 -5.08 -10.42
CA LYS A 28 -2.34 -6.20 -9.94
C LYS A 28 -3.20 -7.43 -9.67
N THR A 29 -4.37 -7.26 -9.08
CA THR A 29 -5.34 -8.35 -8.88
C THR A 29 -5.84 -8.89 -10.22
N GLY A 30 -6.13 -8.02 -11.18
CA GLY A 30 -6.46 -8.41 -12.55
C GLY A 30 -5.33 -9.18 -13.23
N ALA A 31 -4.09 -8.71 -13.07
CA ALA A 31 -2.90 -9.38 -13.61
C ALA A 31 -2.75 -10.81 -13.07
N TRP A 32 -2.93 -10.98 -11.76
CA TRP A 32 -2.95 -12.32 -11.15
C TRP A 32 -4.10 -13.16 -11.69
N TRP A 33 -5.32 -12.60 -11.76
CA TRP A 33 -6.52 -13.33 -12.16
C TRP A 33 -6.40 -13.91 -13.57
N ILE A 34 -5.88 -13.14 -14.52
CA ILE A 34 -5.76 -13.58 -15.92
C ILE A 34 -4.54 -14.48 -16.18
N SER A 35 -3.50 -14.39 -15.34
CA SER A 35 -2.26 -15.17 -15.53
C SER A 35 -2.17 -16.43 -14.68
N GLY A 36 -2.92 -16.49 -13.57
CA GLY A 36 -2.78 -17.52 -12.57
C GLY A 36 -1.40 -17.55 -11.89
N SER A 37 -0.59 -16.50 -12.03
CA SER A 37 0.77 -16.43 -11.49
C SER A 37 0.77 -16.15 -9.98
N VAL A 38 1.39 -17.04 -9.19
CA VAL A 38 1.56 -16.83 -7.74
C VAL A 38 2.46 -15.63 -7.45
N GLY A 39 3.42 -15.32 -8.32
CA GLY A 39 4.25 -14.12 -8.19
C GLY A 39 3.42 -12.83 -8.33
N LEU A 40 2.46 -12.79 -9.27
CA LEU A 40 1.55 -11.65 -9.41
C LEU A 40 0.51 -11.58 -8.27
N LEU A 41 0.12 -12.73 -7.70
CA LEU A 41 -0.67 -12.77 -6.47
C LEU A 41 0.08 -12.13 -5.30
N SER A 42 1.36 -12.46 -5.13
CA SER A 42 2.23 -11.87 -4.10
C SER A 42 2.29 -10.35 -4.23
N ASP A 43 2.51 -9.84 -5.44
CA ASP A 43 2.55 -8.40 -5.75
C ASP A 43 1.19 -7.70 -5.44
N ALA A 44 0.07 -8.36 -5.72
CA ALA A 44 -1.26 -7.85 -5.37
C ALA A 44 -1.49 -7.81 -3.85
N LEU A 45 -1.14 -8.90 -3.13
CA LEU A 45 -1.28 -8.99 -1.67
C LEU A 45 -0.42 -7.96 -0.95
N GLU A 46 0.82 -7.75 -1.38
CA GLU A 46 1.69 -6.70 -0.84
C GLU A 46 1.03 -5.32 -0.96
N SER A 47 0.43 -5.02 -2.10
CA SER A 47 -0.23 -3.73 -2.31
C SER A 47 -1.47 -3.56 -1.41
N VAL A 48 -2.22 -4.64 -1.15
CA VAL A 48 -3.36 -4.62 -0.21
C VAL A 48 -2.87 -4.40 1.23
N VAL A 49 -1.81 -5.09 1.65
CA VAL A 49 -1.20 -4.93 2.98
C VAL A 49 -0.72 -3.51 3.18
N ASN A 50 -0.02 -2.93 2.19
CA ASN A 50 0.48 -1.56 2.25
C ASN A 50 -0.67 -0.55 2.39
N LEU A 51 -1.76 -0.71 1.64
CA LEU A 51 -2.92 0.19 1.77
C LEU A 51 -3.59 0.03 3.14
N ALA A 52 -3.83 -1.20 3.60
CA ALA A 52 -4.44 -1.46 4.89
C ALA A 52 -3.59 -0.92 6.04
N GLY A 53 -2.25 -1.13 5.98
CA GLY A 53 -1.29 -0.57 6.93
C GLY A 53 -1.32 0.96 6.96
N ALA A 54 -1.32 1.60 5.78
CA ALA A 54 -1.37 3.06 5.68
C ALA A 54 -2.67 3.65 6.25
N VAL A 55 -3.82 3.03 5.96
CA VAL A 55 -5.13 3.48 6.49
C VAL A 55 -5.19 3.32 8.01
N PHE A 56 -4.75 2.18 8.51
CA PHE A 56 -4.72 1.93 9.96
C PHE A 56 -3.69 2.83 10.65
N GLY A 57 -2.51 3.03 10.04
CA GLY A 57 -1.48 3.94 10.51
C GLY A 57 -1.99 5.36 10.66
N LEU A 58 -2.67 5.87 9.64
CA LEU A 58 -3.27 7.21 9.67
C LEU A 58 -4.31 7.32 10.81
N ALA A 59 -5.14 6.31 11.00
CA ALA A 59 -6.10 6.28 12.11
C ALA A 59 -5.39 6.32 13.48
N MET A 60 -4.33 5.52 13.67
CA MET A 60 -3.59 5.47 14.93
C MET A 60 -2.79 6.75 15.20
N VAL A 61 -2.19 7.37 14.19
CA VAL A 61 -1.53 8.68 14.32
C VAL A 61 -2.54 9.76 14.70
N THR A 62 -3.75 9.71 14.14
CA THR A 62 -4.83 10.64 14.50
C THR A 62 -5.23 10.48 15.96
N VAL A 63 -5.35 9.24 16.45
CA VAL A 63 -5.62 8.95 17.87
C VAL A 63 -4.45 9.42 18.74
N ALA A 64 -3.21 9.12 18.36
CA ALA A 64 -2.01 9.49 19.11
C ALA A 64 -1.82 11.01 19.28
N SER A 65 -2.37 11.79 18.35
CA SER A 65 -2.32 13.26 18.39
C SER A 65 -3.35 13.89 19.34
N GLN A 66 -4.26 13.09 19.93
CA GLN A 66 -5.24 13.59 20.87
C GLN A 66 -4.57 13.94 22.22
N PRO A 67 -5.00 15.03 22.86
CA PRO A 67 -4.48 15.40 24.18
C PRO A 67 -4.86 14.36 25.24
N ALA A 68 -4.20 14.44 26.41
CA ALA A 68 -4.55 13.65 27.56
C ALA A 68 -6.00 13.94 28.00
N ASP A 69 -6.71 12.89 28.41
CA ASP A 69 -8.06 12.92 28.96
C ASP A 69 -8.15 12.16 30.30
N ASP A 70 -9.33 12.11 30.91
CA ASP A 70 -9.52 11.47 32.22
C ASP A 70 -9.23 9.95 32.17
N ALA A 71 -9.42 9.29 31.04
CA ALA A 71 -9.16 7.86 30.85
C ALA A 71 -7.68 7.61 30.46
N HIS A 72 -7.02 8.60 29.84
CA HIS A 72 -5.64 8.52 29.37
C HIS A 72 -4.82 9.72 29.86
N PRO A 73 -4.47 9.78 31.17
CA PRO A 73 -3.78 10.92 31.76
C PRO A 73 -2.39 11.21 31.17
N TYR A 74 -1.78 10.20 30.54
CA TYR A 74 -0.47 10.32 29.85
C TYR A 74 -0.58 10.57 28.35
N GLY A 75 -1.79 10.83 27.82
CA GLY A 75 -2.06 10.98 26.41
C GLY A 75 -2.14 9.66 25.63
N HIS A 76 -2.31 9.76 24.32
CA HIS A 76 -2.60 8.65 23.41
C HIS A 76 -1.40 8.20 22.57
N HIS A 77 -0.18 8.69 22.85
CA HIS A 77 1.01 8.44 21.99
C HIS A 77 1.31 6.96 21.74
N LYS A 78 0.89 6.05 22.62
CA LYS A 78 1.09 4.62 22.45
C LYS A 78 0.24 4.02 21.35
N ALA A 79 -0.74 4.73 20.82
CA ALA A 79 -1.57 4.27 19.72
C ALA A 79 -0.75 3.96 18.45
N GLU A 80 0.36 4.69 18.21
CA GLU A 80 1.25 4.43 17.07
C GLU A 80 1.87 3.02 17.09
N TYR A 81 2.14 2.45 18.26
CA TYR A 81 2.67 1.09 18.37
C TYR A 81 1.68 0.03 17.87
N PHE A 82 0.37 0.28 18.01
CA PHE A 82 -0.64 -0.63 17.46
C PHE A 82 -0.61 -0.65 15.94
N SER A 83 -0.27 0.46 15.30
CA SER A 83 -0.11 0.52 13.84
C SER A 83 0.98 -0.43 13.37
N SER A 84 2.15 -0.37 13.95
CA SER A 84 3.28 -1.25 13.60
C SER A 84 2.98 -2.72 13.89
N GLY A 85 2.30 -3.01 15.01
CA GLY A 85 1.87 -4.37 15.36
C GLY A 85 0.85 -4.92 14.36
N PHE A 86 -0.13 -4.11 13.98
CA PHE A 86 -1.15 -4.49 13.00
C PHE A 86 -0.54 -4.75 11.61
N GLU A 87 0.35 -3.86 11.15
CA GLU A 87 1.06 -4.04 9.89
C GLU A 87 1.89 -5.34 9.90
N GLY A 88 2.60 -5.62 10.99
CA GLY A 88 3.34 -6.88 11.16
C GLY A 88 2.44 -8.12 11.04
N ILE A 89 1.26 -8.09 11.64
CA ILE A 89 0.28 -9.19 11.52
C ILE A 89 -0.20 -9.36 10.08
N LEU A 90 -0.47 -8.26 9.38
CA LEU A 90 -0.88 -8.31 7.97
C LEU A 90 0.22 -8.88 7.07
N ILE A 91 1.48 -8.48 7.28
CA ILE A 91 2.64 -9.00 6.55
C ILE A 91 2.78 -10.51 6.76
N VAL A 92 2.72 -10.96 8.01
CA VAL A 92 2.82 -12.40 8.34
C VAL A 92 1.65 -13.17 7.71
N GLY A 93 0.43 -12.65 7.80
CA GLY A 93 -0.74 -13.27 7.18
C GLY A 93 -0.61 -13.39 5.66
N ALA A 94 -0.17 -12.33 4.99
CA ALA A 94 0.10 -12.34 3.55
C ALA A 94 1.20 -13.35 3.18
N ALA A 95 2.31 -13.38 3.95
CA ALA A 95 3.41 -14.31 3.72
C ALA A 95 2.95 -15.78 3.83
N LEU A 96 2.15 -16.12 4.84
CA LEU A 96 1.58 -17.46 4.99
C LEU A 96 0.65 -17.81 3.82
N GLY A 97 -0.17 -16.88 3.36
CA GLY A 97 -1.04 -17.07 2.20
C GLY A 97 -0.23 -17.31 0.91
N ILE A 98 0.85 -16.56 0.71
CA ILE A 98 1.74 -16.73 -0.45
C ILE A 98 2.45 -18.07 -0.39
N ILE A 99 2.98 -18.47 0.78
CA ILE A 99 3.63 -19.78 0.97
C ILE A 99 2.66 -20.91 0.66
N TRP A 100 1.42 -20.81 1.16
CA TRP A 100 0.38 -21.78 0.87
C TRP A 100 0.09 -21.87 -0.63
N ALA A 101 -0.13 -20.74 -1.30
CA ALA A 101 -0.39 -20.69 -2.73
C ALA A 101 0.77 -21.26 -3.56
N ALA A 102 2.02 -20.92 -3.18
CA ALA A 102 3.22 -21.44 -3.83
C ALA A 102 3.37 -22.95 -3.62
N ALA A 103 3.17 -23.45 -2.40
CA ALA A 103 3.22 -24.88 -2.09
C ALA A 103 2.14 -25.65 -2.87
N HIS A 104 0.90 -25.15 -2.85
CA HIS A 104 -0.18 -25.76 -3.61
C HIS A 104 0.15 -25.83 -5.11
N ARG A 105 0.72 -24.75 -5.67
CA ARG A 105 1.10 -24.66 -7.08
C ARG A 105 2.26 -25.59 -7.41
N PHE A 106 3.19 -25.81 -6.48
CA PHE A 106 4.31 -26.72 -6.64
C PHE A 106 3.85 -28.17 -6.74
N PHE A 107 2.91 -28.59 -5.88
CA PHE A 107 2.37 -29.96 -5.90
C PHE A 107 1.30 -30.18 -6.98
N ASN A 108 0.65 -29.12 -7.45
CA ASN A 108 -0.37 -29.16 -8.49
C ASN A 108 -0.01 -28.15 -9.59
N PRO A 109 0.99 -28.47 -10.45
CA PRO A 109 1.41 -27.57 -11.51
C PRO A 109 0.26 -27.24 -12.48
N GLN A 110 0.02 -25.96 -12.69
CA GLN A 110 -0.95 -25.48 -13.64
C GLN A 110 -0.24 -24.60 -14.67
N PRO A 111 -0.62 -24.64 -15.94
CA PRO A 111 -0.04 -23.74 -16.93
C PRO A 111 -0.30 -22.29 -16.54
N LEU A 112 0.67 -21.43 -16.85
CA LEU A 112 0.47 -19.99 -16.73
C LEU A 112 -0.18 -19.49 -18.02
N GLU A 113 -1.31 -18.79 -17.86
CA GLU A 113 -2.03 -18.21 -18.99
C GLU A 113 -1.67 -16.72 -19.10
N GLN A 114 -1.64 -16.21 -20.32
CA GLN A 114 -1.49 -14.79 -20.63
C GLN A 114 -0.44 -14.02 -19.80
N ILE A 115 0.72 -14.66 -19.55
CA ILE A 115 1.81 -14.07 -18.73
C ILE A 115 2.19 -12.67 -19.24
N GLY A 116 2.26 -12.48 -20.56
CA GLY A 116 2.61 -11.20 -21.15
C GLY A 116 1.65 -10.08 -20.77
N MET A 117 0.33 -10.36 -20.76
CA MET A 117 -0.69 -9.41 -20.30
C MET A 117 -0.56 -9.13 -18.80
N GLY A 118 -0.38 -10.17 -18.00
CA GLY A 118 -0.19 -10.04 -16.54
C GLY A 118 1.02 -9.18 -16.21
N LEU A 119 2.16 -9.43 -16.85
CA LEU A 119 3.37 -8.63 -16.69
C LEU A 119 3.18 -7.19 -17.15
N ALA A 120 2.50 -6.96 -18.29
CA ALA A 120 2.23 -5.60 -18.76
C ALA A 120 1.40 -4.81 -17.74
N LEU A 121 0.35 -5.41 -17.17
CA LEU A 121 -0.47 -4.77 -16.13
C LEU A 121 0.33 -4.48 -14.86
N SER A 122 1.22 -5.39 -14.44
CA SER A 122 2.10 -5.19 -13.27
C SER A 122 3.10 -4.06 -13.52
N VAL A 123 3.72 -3.97 -14.70
CA VAL A 123 4.64 -2.88 -15.07
C VAL A 123 3.92 -1.53 -15.12
N ILE A 124 2.71 -1.47 -15.70
CA ILE A 124 1.90 -0.26 -15.73
C ILE A 124 1.55 0.18 -14.30
N SER A 125 1.11 -0.75 -13.47
CA SER A 125 0.80 -0.52 -12.05
C SER A 125 2.01 0.04 -11.28
N SER A 126 3.19 -0.57 -11.45
CA SER A 126 4.44 -0.11 -10.84
C SER A 126 4.84 1.28 -11.34
N GLY A 127 4.59 1.58 -12.61
CA GLY A 127 4.80 2.90 -13.19
C GLY A 127 3.95 3.98 -12.52
N PHE A 128 2.66 3.71 -12.25
CA PHE A 128 1.77 4.62 -11.53
C PHE A 128 2.26 4.86 -10.09
N ASN A 129 2.66 3.81 -9.37
CA ASN A 129 3.21 3.94 -8.02
C ASN A 129 4.52 4.74 -8.02
N GLY A 130 5.42 4.47 -8.94
CA GLY A 130 6.69 5.19 -9.07
C GLY A 130 6.49 6.67 -9.39
N LEU A 131 5.55 7.00 -10.30
CA LEU A 131 5.21 8.38 -10.62
C LEU A 131 4.61 9.10 -9.41
N LEU A 132 3.68 8.44 -8.70
CA LEU A 132 3.09 8.99 -7.49
C LEU A 132 4.16 9.26 -6.42
N ALA A 133 5.03 8.28 -6.15
CA ALA A 133 6.11 8.41 -5.18
C ALA A 133 7.03 9.59 -5.54
N TRP A 134 7.38 9.74 -6.81
CA TRP A 134 8.20 10.86 -7.28
C TRP A 134 7.52 12.22 -7.06
N VAL A 135 6.20 12.33 -7.33
CA VAL A 135 5.42 13.55 -7.10
C VAL A 135 5.37 13.86 -5.61
N MET A 136 5.10 12.85 -4.76
CA MET A 136 5.02 13.01 -3.31
C MET A 136 6.36 13.43 -2.70
N LEU A 137 7.47 12.81 -3.11
CA LEU A 137 8.81 13.19 -2.66
C LEU A 137 9.16 14.64 -3.01
N LYS A 138 8.80 15.08 -4.22
CA LYS A 138 8.98 16.48 -4.61
C LYS A 138 8.10 17.43 -3.78
N ALA A 139 6.86 17.06 -3.54
CA ALA A 139 5.94 17.86 -2.73
C ALA A 139 6.40 17.94 -1.26
N ALA A 140 6.84 16.82 -0.68
CA ALA A 140 7.37 16.78 0.69
C ALA A 140 8.60 17.68 0.85
N ALA A 141 9.53 17.64 -0.12
CA ALA A 141 10.72 18.51 -0.11
C ALA A 141 10.36 20.01 -0.17
N GLU A 142 9.30 20.37 -0.90
CA GLU A 142 8.88 21.77 -1.07
C GLU A 142 8.06 22.28 0.13
N HIS A 143 7.23 21.41 0.73
CA HIS A 143 6.40 21.75 1.89
C HIS A 143 7.12 21.52 3.24
N ARG A 144 8.35 21.00 3.25
CA ARG A 144 9.09 20.59 4.47
C ARG A 144 8.25 19.68 5.38
N SER A 145 7.42 18.84 4.78
CA SER A 145 6.56 17.89 5.47
C SER A 145 7.24 16.54 5.56
N MET A 146 7.14 15.90 6.74
CA MET A 146 7.59 14.52 6.97
C MET A 146 6.50 13.48 6.64
N ALA A 147 5.30 13.91 6.30
CA ALA A 147 4.16 13.07 5.95
C ALA A 147 4.07 12.78 4.46
#